data_f53ae75c42ddb618b1456393de476a55
#
_entry.id   f53ae75c42ddb618b1456393de476a55
#
_cell.length_a   1.000
_cell.length_b   1.000
_cell.length_c   1.000
_cell.angle_alpha   90.00
_cell.angle_beta   90.00
_cell.angle_gamma   90.00
#
_symmetry.space_group_name_H-M   'P 1'
#
loop_
_entity.id
_entity.type
_entity.pdbx_description
1 polymer ?
#
loop_
_entity_poly.entity_id
_entity_poly.type
_entity_poly.pdbx_seq_one_letter_code
_entity_poly.pdbx_strand_id
1 'polypeptide(L)' 'MLDTLVKITKVEDTAGIDPNTLAPRPFTKVTYMVGDHGPFTLVTPSKDFSDEYVQAETNKRVTTLRAIGAI' A
#
# COMPACT_ATOMS: atom_id res chain seq x y z
N MET A 1 9.12 9.87 -4.68
CA MET A 1 9.63 8.80 -5.53
C MET A 1 9.70 7.49 -4.74
N LEU A 2 9.29 6.38 -5.33
CA LEU A 2 9.36 5.08 -4.65
C LEU A 2 10.81 4.65 -4.47
N ASP A 3 11.07 3.93 -3.38
CA ASP A 3 12.35 3.25 -3.19
C ASP A 3 12.60 2.28 -4.36
N THR A 4 13.85 2.13 -4.77
CA THR A 4 14.20 1.28 -5.92
C THR A 4 13.85 -0.19 -5.70
N LEU A 5 13.71 -0.63 -4.44
CA LEU A 5 13.31 -1.98 -4.11
C LEU A 5 11.81 -2.21 -4.23
N VAL A 6 11.02 -1.14 -4.26
CA VAL A 6 9.55 -1.25 -4.32
C VAL A 6 9.11 -1.42 -5.76
N LYS A 7 8.32 -2.47 -6.00
CA LYS A 7 7.72 -2.74 -7.30
C LYS A 7 6.22 -2.90 -7.12
N ILE A 8 5.45 -2.00 -7.72
CA ILE A 8 3.99 -2.10 -7.74
C ILE A 8 3.61 -3.14 -8.79
N THR A 9 2.91 -4.19 -8.36
CA THR A 9 2.51 -5.28 -9.25
C THR A 9 1.05 -5.19 -9.67
N LYS A 10 0.20 -4.57 -8.84
CA LYS A 10 -1.22 -4.45 -9.16
C LYS A 10 -1.82 -3.25 -8.42
N VAL A 11 -2.69 -2.53 -9.10
CA VAL A 11 -3.54 -1.50 -8.50
C VAL A 11 -4.96 -1.81 -8.92
N GLU A 12 -5.87 -1.95 -7.96
CA GLU A 12 -7.27 -2.28 -8.26
C GLU A 12 -8.21 -1.52 -7.35
N ASP A 13 -9.41 -1.24 -7.86
CA ASP A 13 -10.48 -0.68 -7.07
C ASP A 13 -11.30 -1.80 -6.46
N THR A 14 -11.70 -1.62 -5.21
CA THR A 14 -12.51 -2.58 -4.49
C THR A 14 -13.57 -1.82 -3.68
N ALA A 15 -14.55 -2.53 -3.18
CA ALA A 15 -15.58 -1.95 -2.33
C ALA A 15 -15.33 -2.36 -0.88
N GLY A 16 -15.59 -1.41 0.03
CA GLY A 16 -15.51 -1.66 1.46
C GLY A 16 -16.62 -0.95 2.19
N ILE A 17 -16.65 -1.12 3.50
CA ILE A 17 -17.62 -0.47 4.37
C ILE A 17 -16.91 0.59 5.20
N ASP A 18 -17.42 1.83 5.15
CA ASP A 18 -16.94 2.90 6.02
C ASP A 18 -17.33 2.57 7.47
N PRO A 19 -16.37 2.45 8.40
CA PRO A 19 -16.69 2.09 9.79
C PRO A 19 -17.49 3.16 10.52
N ASN A 20 -17.44 4.42 10.07
CA ASN A 20 -18.15 5.51 10.72
C ASN A 20 -19.62 5.63 10.30
N THR A 21 -19.90 5.37 9.03
CA THR A 21 -21.26 5.54 8.47
C THR A 21 -21.92 4.21 8.11
N LEU A 22 -21.15 3.11 8.11
CA LEU A 22 -21.56 1.78 7.64
C LEU A 22 -22.07 1.78 6.19
N ALA A 23 -21.72 2.82 5.43
CA ALA A 23 -22.08 2.93 4.02
C ALA A 23 -20.99 2.31 3.14
N PRO A 24 -21.36 1.71 2.00
CA PRO A 24 -20.35 1.23 1.05
C PRO A 24 -19.53 2.40 0.49
N ARG A 25 -18.22 2.21 0.40
CA ARG A 25 -17.29 3.21 -0.16
C ARG A 25 -16.28 2.53 -1.07
N PRO A 26 -15.79 3.25 -2.10
CA PRO A 26 -14.70 2.73 -2.91
C PRO A 26 -13.38 2.77 -2.15
N PHE A 27 -12.61 1.69 -2.28
CA PHE A 27 -11.24 1.60 -1.78
C PHE A 27 -10.32 1.27 -2.94
N THR A 28 -9.08 1.70 -2.81
CA THR A 28 -8.01 1.35 -3.75
C THR A 28 -7.05 0.40 -3.06
N LYS A 29 -6.78 -0.72 -3.71
CA LYS A 29 -5.88 -1.75 -3.22
C LYS A 29 -4.64 -1.79 -4.08
N VAL A 30 -3.47 -1.64 -3.46
CA VAL A 30 -2.18 -1.70 -4.14
C VAL A 30 -1.44 -2.93 -3.66
N THR A 31 -1.01 -3.76 -4.59
CA THR A 31 -0.15 -4.91 -4.30
C THR A 31 1.25 -4.60 -4.78
N TYR A 32 2.23 -4.84 -3.92
CA TYR A 32 3.62 -4.49 -4.23
C TYR A 32 4.59 -5.50 -3.63
N MET A 33 5.80 -5.48 -4.17
CA MET A 33 6.93 -6.27 -3.67
C MET A 33 8.02 -5.31 -3.19
N VAL A 34 8.78 -5.74 -2.20
CA VAL A 34 10.00 -5.06 -1.76
C VAL A 34 11.15 -6.05 -1.97
N GLY A 35 11.90 -5.87 -3.07
CA GLY A 35 12.87 -6.87 -3.49
C GLY A 35 12.19 -8.20 -3.72
N ASP A 36 12.64 -9.25 -3.01
CA ASP A 36 12.06 -10.59 -3.08
C ASP A 36 10.97 -10.83 -2.03
N HIS A 37 10.65 -9.82 -1.23
CA HIS A 37 9.67 -9.93 -0.16
C HIS A 37 8.29 -9.47 -0.61
N GLY A 38 7.27 -10.17 -0.19
CA GLY A 38 5.90 -9.89 -0.51
C GLY A 38 5.17 -11.10 -1.09
N PRO A 39 4.02 -10.90 -1.71
CA PRO A 39 3.37 -9.62 -1.96
C PRO A 39 2.80 -8.97 -0.69
N PHE A 40 2.89 -7.66 -0.64
CA PHE A 40 2.26 -6.85 0.40
C PHE A 40 1.06 -6.14 -0.17
N THR A 41 0.08 -5.86 0.67
CA THR A 41 -1.14 -5.19 0.26
C THR A 41 -1.33 -3.91 1.06
N LEU A 42 -1.66 -2.83 0.35
CA LEU A 42 -2.01 -1.54 0.92
C LEU A 42 -3.44 -1.21 0.47
N VAL A 43 -4.33 -0.97 1.44
CA VAL A 43 -5.73 -0.64 1.15
C VAL A 43 -6.03 0.72 1.77
N THR A 44 -6.57 1.62 0.97
CA THR A 44 -6.94 2.95 1.42
C THR A 44 -8.24 3.40 0.76
N PRO A 45 -9.05 4.24 1.44
CA PRO A 45 -10.18 4.86 0.75
C PRO A 45 -9.71 5.58 -0.51
N SER A 46 -10.42 5.41 -1.62
CA SER A 46 -9.99 5.96 -2.91
C SER A 46 -9.84 7.48 -2.88
N LYS A 47 -10.62 8.16 -2.04
CA LYS A 47 -10.51 9.62 -1.86
C LYS A 47 -9.17 10.06 -1.27
N ASP A 48 -8.51 9.19 -0.51
CA ASP A 48 -7.23 9.47 0.16
C ASP A 48 -6.04 8.91 -0.62
N PHE A 49 -6.31 8.24 -1.73
CA PHE A 49 -5.26 7.64 -2.55
C PHE A 49 -4.47 8.72 -3.28
N SER A 50 -3.16 8.70 -3.12
CA SER A 50 -2.25 9.61 -3.81
C SER A 50 -0.88 8.97 -3.93
N ASP A 51 -0.05 9.53 -4.82
CA ASP A 51 1.32 9.06 -4.98
C ASP A 51 2.11 9.24 -3.68
N GLU A 52 1.91 10.35 -2.99
CA GLU A 52 2.59 10.61 -1.71
C GLU A 52 2.19 9.60 -0.66
N TYR A 53 0.91 9.24 -0.61
CA TYR A 53 0.43 8.24 0.33
C TYR A 53 1.09 6.87 0.07
N VAL A 54 1.13 6.45 -1.19
CA VAL A 54 1.75 5.17 -1.57
C VAL A 54 3.24 5.20 -1.24
N GLN A 55 3.94 6.27 -1.55
CA GLN A 55 5.36 6.41 -1.22
C GLN A 55 5.61 6.33 0.28
N ALA A 56 4.82 7.04 1.08
CA ALA A 56 4.97 7.04 2.53
C ALA A 56 4.77 5.64 3.12
N GLU A 57 3.72 4.94 2.68
CA GLU A 57 3.39 3.62 3.22
C GLU A 57 4.38 2.55 2.77
N THR A 58 4.81 2.58 1.51
CA THR A 58 5.82 1.63 1.01
C THR A 58 7.18 1.87 1.66
N ASN A 59 7.54 3.14 1.89
CA ASN A 59 8.79 3.48 2.58
C ASN A 59 8.81 3.00 4.03
N LYS A 60 7.67 3.04 4.71
CA LYS A 60 7.54 2.45 6.05
C LYS A 60 7.85 0.96 6.04
N ARG A 61 7.36 0.25 5.04
CA ARG A 61 7.62 -1.18 4.89
C ARG A 61 9.10 -1.45 4.64
N VAL A 62 9.73 -0.68 3.76
CA VAL A 62 11.16 -0.80 3.48
C VAL A 62 11.98 -0.57 4.75
N THR A 63 11.65 0.48 5.50
CA THR A 63 12.34 0.81 6.76
C THR A 63 12.20 -0.34 7.77
N THR A 64 11.01 -0.91 7.89
CA THR A 64 10.77 -2.05 8.79
C THR A 64 11.61 -3.27 8.38
N LEU A 65 11.62 -3.60 7.10
CA LEU A 65 12.39 -4.75 6.60
C LEU A 65 13.90 -4.57 6.81
N ARG A 66 14.41 -3.36 6.65
CA ARG A 66 15.82 -3.05 6.95
C ARG A 66 16.12 -3.17 8.45
N ALA A 67 15.21 -2.69 9.29
CA ALA A 67 15.39 -2.72 10.72
C ALA A 67 15.47 -4.14 11.29
N ILE A 68 14.76 -5.09 10.68
CA ILE A 68 14.79 -6.50 11.09
C ILE A 68 15.81 -7.34 10.32
N GLY A 69 16.59 -6.70 9.44
CA GLY A 69 17.64 -7.37 8.68
C GLY A 69 17.15 -8.24 7.53
N ALA A 70 15.91 -8.03 7.06
CA ALA A 70 15.35 -8.79 5.94
C ALA A 70 15.88 -8.30 4.58
N ILE A 71 16.32 -7.06 4.52
CA ILE A 71 16.94 -6.48 3.32
C ILE A 71 18.13 -5.62 3.68
#